data_2ea09556e236fcf12d813edd809ecb29
#
_entry.id   2ea09556e236fcf12d813edd809ecb29
#
_cell.length_a   1.000
_cell.length_b   1.000
_cell.length_c   1.000
_cell.angle_alpha   90.00
_cell.angle_beta   90.00
_cell.angle_gamma   90.00
#
_symmetry.space_group_name_H-M   'P 1'
#
loop_
_entity.id
_entity.type
_entity.pdbx_description
1 polymer ?
#
loop_
_entity_poly.entity_id
_entity_poly.type
_entity_poly.pdbx_seq_one_letter_code
_entity_poly.pdbx_strand_id
1 'polypeptide(L)'
;MNIKSNYIKPKFKKESNPKVGLLALSTDLTIEKDFNSICYKLPLDIFVNRIHNENPLTKENLLKMYEQIESITEKILPGEKINTIAYACTSGTIAIGEDQVKEKIQLAKPGCYVTTPITSAIKAFNKMNIKKIAVFTPYPESVNKTISEYLIKKISMQRHLVLLI
;
A
#
# COMPACT_ATOMS: atom_id res chain seq x y z
N MET A 1 -39.30 -31.84 20.83
CA MET A 1 -39.34 -30.53 20.20
C MET A 1 -38.98 -30.72 18.73
N ASN A 2 -39.95 -30.63 17.79
CA ASN A 2 -39.70 -30.84 16.37
C ASN A 2 -39.26 -29.49 15.75
N ILE A 3 -37.98 -29.34 15.45
CA ILE A 3 -37.45 -28.17 14.74
C ILE A 3 -37.69 -28.42 13.24
N LYS A 4 -38.64 -27.72 12.63
CA LYS A 4 -38.78 -27.67 11.18
C LYS A 4 -37.84 -26.59 10.64
N SER A 5 -36.75 -26.98 9.99
CA SER A 5 -35.93 -26.05 9.23
C SER A 5 -36.55 -25.80 7.86
N ASN A 6 -36.95 -24.57 7.59
CA ASN A 6 -37.34 -24.17 6.24
C ASN A 6 -36.08 -23.72 5.48
N TYR A 7 -35.74 -24.45 4.42
CA TYR A 7 -34.66 -24.07 3.55
C TYR A 7 -35.08 -22.88 2.69
N ILE A 8 -34.50 -21.70 2.97
CA ILE A 8 -34.69 -20.50 2.14
C ILE A 8 -33.55 -20.45 1.14
N LYS A 9 -33.85 -20.49 -0.16
CA LYS A 9 -32.85 -20.32 -1.20
C LYS A 9 -32.56 -18.81 -1.39
N PRO A 10 -31.47 -18.27 -0.88
CA PRO A 10 -31.19 -16.83 -0.99
C PRO A 10 -30.90 -16.45 -2.45
N LYS A 11 -31.33 -15.24 -2.83
CA LYS A 11 -30.92 -14.62 -4.09
C LYS A 11 -29.83 -13.60 -3.75
N PHE A 12 -28.61 -13.85 -4.18
CA PHE A 12 -27.49 -12.91 -4.00
C PHE A 12 -27.48 -11.92 -5.16
N LYS A 13 -27.37 -10.62 -4.83
CA LYS A 13 -27.01 -9.59 -5.81
C LYS A 13 -25.52 -9.72 -6.08
N LYS A 14 -25.13 -9.83 -7.33
CA LYS A 14 -23.72 -9.81 -7.70
C LYS A 14 -23.18 -8.39 -7.47
N GLU A 15 -22.32 -8.23 -6.49
CA GLU A 15 -21.60 -6.96 -6.28
C GLU A 15 -20.63 -6.73 -7.43
N SER A 16 -20.56 -5.49 -7.88
CA SER A 16 -19.78 -5.09 -9.05
C SER A 16 -18.67 -4.07 -8.74
N ASN A 17 -18.57 -3.62 -7.49
CA ASN A 17 -17.53 -2.65 -7.11
C ASN A 17 -16.13 -3.25 -7.26
N PRO A 18 -15.16 -2.48 -7.77
CA PRO A 18 -13.76 -2.89 -7.72
C PRO A 18 -13.30 -3.12 -6.28
N LYS A 19 -12.61 -4.24 -6.05
CA LYS A 19 -12.08 -4.62 -4.76
C LYS A 19 -10.66 -4.08 -4.59
N VAL A 20 -10.44 -3.35 -3.51
CA VAL A 20 -9.14 -2.78 -3.16
C VAL A 20 -8.65 -3.41 -1.86
N GLY A 21 -7.48 -4.02 -1.88
CA GLY A 21 -6.79 -4.48 -0.68
C GLY A 21 -5.83 -3.39 -0.18
N LEU A 22 -5.90 -3.09 1.11
CA LEU A 22 -4.97 -2.17 1.78
C LEU A 22 -4.08 -2.97 2.72
N LEU A 23 -2.78 -3.01 2.45
CA LEU A 23 -1.76 -3.53 3.35
C LEU A 23 -1.23 -2.40 4.22
N ALA A 24 -1.82 -2.20 5.38
CA ALA A 24 -1.40 -1.21 6.36
C ALA A 24 -0.27 -1.74 7.25
N LEU A 25 0.54 -0.86 7.84
CA LEU A 25 1.47 -1.26 8.87
C LEU A 25 0.73 -1.56 10.19
N SER A 26 1.22 -2.52 10.97
CA SER A 26 0.61 -2.84 12.27
C SER A 26 0.63 -1.68 13.27
N THR A 27 1.57 -0.76 13.11
CA THR A 27 1.71 0.45 13.94
C THR A 27 1.02 1.69 13.39
N ASP A 28 0.41 1.62 12.18
CA ASP A 28 -0.24 2.77 11.56
C ASP A 28 -1.61 3.04 12.21
N LEU A 29 -1.82 4.26 12.66
CA LEU A 29 -3.05 4.70 13.35
C LEU A 29 -3.99 5.50 12.44
N THR A 30 -3.55 5.88 11.24
CA THR A 30 -4.24 6.90 10.43
C THR A 30 -4.65 6.42 9.05
N ILE A 31 -3.85 5.56 8.42
CA ILE A 31 -4.02 5.21 7.01
C ILE A 31 -5.42 4.69 6.64
N GLU A 32 -6.03 3.86 7.49
CA GLU A 32 -7.36 3.33 7.22
C GLU A 32 -8.42 4.43 7.23
N LYS A 33 -8.34 5.34 8.21
CA LYS A 33 -9.24 6.50 8.31
C LYS A 33 -9.08 7.43 7.12
N ASP A 34 -7.84 7.76 6.77
CA ASP A 34 -7.53 8.66 5.66
C ASP A 34 -7.95 8.04 4.33
N PHE A 35 -7.64 6.76 4.12
CA PHE A 35 -7.99 6.05 2.90
C PHE A 35 -9.51 5.97 2.72
N ASN A 36 -10.25 5.61 3.77
CA ASN A 36 -11.70 5.59 3.76
C ASN A 36 -12.30 6.98 3.51
N SER A 37 -11.74 8.02 4.13
CA SER A 37 -12.20 9.40 3.93
C SER A 37 -12.04 9.87 2.48
N ILE A 38 -10.90 9.55 1.85
CA ILE A 38 -10.62 9.91 0.46
C ILE A 38 -11.52 9.11 -0.50
N CYS A 39 -11.73 7.84 -0.21
CA CYS A 39 -12.49 6.92 -1.07
C CYS A 39 -14.00 6.93 -0.81
N TYR A 40 -14.50 7.67 0.18
CA TYR A 40 -15.88 7.64 0.68
C TYR A 40 -16.96 7.71 -0.40
N LYS A 41 -16.73 8.51 -1.46
CA LYS A 41 -17.71 8.69 -2.56
C LYS A 41 -17.43 7.82 -3.78
N LEU A 42 -16.40 6.98 -3.72
CA LEU A 42 -16.05 6.10 -4.83
C LEU A 42 -16.74 4.75 -4.66
N PRO A 43 -17.23 4.14 -5.73
CA PRO A 43 -17.82 2.80 -5.68
C PRO A 43 -16.72 1.74 -5.58
N LEU A 44 -16.06 1.68 -4.43
CA LEU A 44 -14.96 0.76 -4.11
C LEU A 44 -15.28 -0.04 -2.86
N ASP A 45 -14.90 -1.31 -2.86
CA ASP A 45 -14.91 -2.14 -1.66
C ASP A 45 -13.49 -2.29 -1.14
N ILE A 46 -13.24 -1.82 0.09
CA ILE A 46 -11.92 -1.77 0.70
C ILE A 46 -11.77 -2.86 1.74
N PHE A 47 -10.72 -3.68 1.61
CA PHE A 47 -10.38 -4.78 2.51
C PHE A 47 -8.98 -4.55 3.08
N VAL A 48 -8.85 -4.56 4.40
CA VAL A 48 -7.60 -4.22 5.07
C VAL A 48 -6.98 -5.45 5.70
N ASN A 49 -5.67 -5.59 5.56
CA ASN A 49 -4.87 -6.45 6.40
C ASN A 49 -3.62 -5.69 6.86
N ARG A 50 -2.99 -6.15 7.96
CA ARG A 50 -1.87 -5.45 8.56
C ARG A 50 -0.61 -6.29 8.50
N ILE A 51 0.48 -5.64 8.07
CA ILE A 51 1.82 -6.23 8.05
C ILE A 51 2.60 -5.78 9.28
N HIS A 52 3.24 -6.73 9.95
CA HIS A 52 4.08 -6.40 11.09
C HIS A 52 5.31 -5.59 10.66
N ASN A 53 5.58 -4.53 11.38
CA ASN A 53 6.76 -3.70 11.22
C ASN A 53 7.45 -3.50 12.57
N GLU A 54 8.76 -3.56 12.56
CA GLU A 54 9.58 -3.39 13.77
C GLU A 54 10.02 -1.94 13.96
N ASN A 55 10.23 -1.56 15.21
CA ASN A 55 10.89 -0.33 15.62
C ASN A 55 12.25 -0.66 16.26
N PRO A 56 13.28 0.20 16.09
CA PRO A 56 13.29 1.45 15.31
C PRO A 56 13.23 1.21 13.80
N LEU A 57 12.90 2.26 13.03
CA LEU A 57 12.93 2.23 11.56
C LEU A 57 14.37 2.21 11.08
N THR A 58 14.89 1.01 10.82
CA THR A 58 16.18 0.77 10.19
C THR A 58 15.99 0.09 8.83
N LYS A 59 17.00 0.14 7.99
CA LYS A 59 16.94 -0.57 6.69
C LYS A 59 16.69 -2.06 6.86
N GLU A 60 17.33 -2.67 7.84
CA GLU A 60 17.21 -4.10 8.16
C GLU A 60 15.77 -4.43 8.57
N ASN A 61 15.15 -3.64 9.44
CA ASN A 61 13.77 -3.83 9.89
C ASN A 61 12.76 -3.59 8.76
N LEU A 62 13.03 -2.64 7.86
CA LEU A 62 12.21 -2.44 6.67
C LEU A 62 12.28 -3.63 5.71
N LEU A 63 13.45 -4.25 5.55
CA LEU A 63 13.64 -5.43 4.70
C LEU A 63 12.92 -6.68 5.26
N LYS A 64 12.76 -6.82 6.57
CA LYS A 64 12.02 -7.95 7.17
C LYS A 64 10.55 -7.99 6.74
N MET A 65 9.96 -6.87 6.36
CA MET A 65 8.59 -6.86 5.85
C MET A 65 8.45 -7.60 4.52
N TYR A 66 9.51 -7.68 3.71
CA TYR A 66 9.48 -8.36 2.41
C TYR A 66 8.99 -9.79 2.49
N GLU A 67 9.45 -10.54 3.49
CA GLU A 67 9.08 -11.95 3.69
C GLU A 67 7.59 -12.13 4.03
N GLN A 68 6.96 -11.09 4.57
CA GLN A 68 5.57 -11.15 5.03
C GLN A 68 4.57 -10.74 3.94
N ILE A 69 5.01 -9.94 2.93
CA ILE A 69 4.10 -9.30 1.95
C ILE A 69 3.18 -10.32 1.28
N GLU A 70 3.73 -11.43 0.79
CA GLU A 70 2.96 -12.45 0.08
C GLU A 70 1.89 -13.07 0.98
N SER A 71 2.29 -13.61 2.12
CA SER A 71 1.39 -14.32 3.04
C SER A 71 0.28 -13.42 3.63
N ILE A 72 0.59 -12.13 3.88
CA ILE A 72 -0.38 -11.16 4.37
C ILE A 72 -1.34 -10.74 3.25
N THR A 73 -0.84 -10.60 2.01
CA THR A 73 -1.66 -10.28 0.84
C THR A 73 -2.63 -11.42 0.52
N GLU A 74 -2.20 -12.67 0.59
CA GLU A 74 -3.03 -13.85 0.35
C GLU A 74 -4.27 -13.89 1.25
N LYS A 75 -4.12 -13.46 2.52
CA LYS A 75 -5.19 -13.44 3.52
C LYS A 75 -6.26 -12.36 3.27
N ILE A 76 -6.05 -11.45 2.33
CA ILE A 76 -7.11 -10.53 1.90
C ILE A 76 -8.03 -11.28 0.94
N LEU A 77 -9.25 -11.59 1.38
CA LEU A 77 -10.25 -12.34 0.61
C LEU A 77 -9.64 -13.57 -0.10
N PRO A 78 -9.28 -14.63 0.64
CA PRO A 78 -8.69 -15.82 0.04
C PRO A 78 -9.57 -16.40 -1.09
N GLY A 79 -8.95 -16.74 -2.21
CA GLY A 79 -9.65 -17.25 -3.39
C GLY A 79 -10.34 -16.21 -4.27
N GLU A 80 -10.47 -14.96 -3.81
CA GLU A 80 -11.10 -13.88 -4.58
C GLU A 80 -10.09 -13.06 -5.37
N LYS A 81 -10.55 -12.58 -6.54
CA LYS A 81 -9.78 -11.59 -7.31
C LYS A 81 -9.86 -10.23 -6.64
N ILE A 82 -8.72 -9.57 -6.51
CA ILE A 82 -8.58 -8.19 -6.06
C ILE A 82 -8.14 -7.34 -7.25
N ASN A 83 -8.77 -6.19 -7.46
CA ASN A 83 -8.42 -5.32 -8.59
C ASN A 83 -7.13 -4.54 -8.31
N THR A 84 -6.96 -4.07 -7.07
CA THR A 84 -5.81 -3.25 -6.68
C THR A 84 -5.36 -3.63 -5.27
N ILE A 85 -4.06 -3.73 -5.06
CA ILE A 85 -3.44 -3.78 -3.73
C ILE A 85 -2.62 -2.50 -3.51
N ALA A 86 -2.95 -1.80 -2.43
CA ALA A 86 -2.19 -0.65 -1.95
C ALA A 86 -1.31 -1.08 -0.77
N TYR A 87 0.01 -1.12 -0.96
CA TYR A 87 0.99 -1.36 0.10
C TYR A 87 1.37 -0.03 0.75
N ALA A 88 0.88 0.21 1.96
CA ALA A 88 0.90 1.52 2.62
C ALA A 88 2.21 1.82 3.37
N CYS A 89 3.36 1.56 2.75
CA CYS A 89 4.66 1.86 3.34
C CYS A 89 5.61 2.54 2.35
N THR A 90 5.88 3.82 2.55
CA THR A 90 6.81 4.60 1.72
C THR A 90 8.23 4.12 1.86
N SER A 91 8.77 4.12 3.08
CA SER A 91 10.15 3.72 3.37
C SER A 91 10.39 2.23 3.07
N GLY A 92 9.43 1.37 3.37
CA GLY A 92 9.49 -0.06 3.03
C GLY A 92 9.55 -0.29 1.52
N THR A 93 8.73 0.43 0.74
CA THR A 93 8.78 0.34 -0.73
C THR A 93 10.15 0.73 -1.28
N ILE A 94 10.76 1.78 -0.74
CA ILE A 94 12.07 2.25 -1.20
C ILE A 94 13.19 1.29 -0.78
N ALA A 95 13.14 0.78 0.46
CA ALA A 95 14.16 -0.12 0.99
C ALA A 95 14.13 -1.50 0.31
N ILE A 96 12.95 -2.05 0.09
CA ILE A 96 12.74 -3.36 -0.54
C ILE A 96 12.93 -3.24 -2.06
N GLY A 97 12.36 -2.20 -2.67
CA GLY A 97 12.29 -1.99 -4.10
C GLY A 97 10.87 -2.19 -4.64
N GLU A 98 10.44 -1.29 -5.54
CA GLU A 98 9.09 -1.33 -6.14
C GLU A 98 8.76 -2.66 -6.80
N ASP A 99 9.69 -3.17 -7.62
CA ASP A 99 9.47 -4.38 -8.41
C ASP A 99 9.33 -5.60 -7.52
N GLN A 100 10.13 -5.69 -6.46
CA GLN A 100 10.10 -6.78 -5.48
C GLN A 100 8.80 -6.75 -4.65
N VAL A 101 8.35 -5.57 -4.23
CA VAL A 101 7.04 -5.43 -3.56
C VAL A 101 5.91 -5.87 -4.49
N LYS A 102 5.94 -5.41 -5.75
CA LYS A 102 4.95 -5.78 -6.76
C LYS A 102 4.94 -7.27 -7.04
N GLU A 103 6.10 -7.89 -7.20
CA GLU A 103 6.25 -9.32 -7.43
C GLU A 103 5.60 -10.13 -6.29
N LYS A 104 5.95 -9.85 -5.04
CA LYS A 104 5.39 -10.55 -3.88
C LYS A 104 3.86 -10.41 -3.78
N ILE A 105 3.34 -9.23 -4.06
CA ILE A 105 1.89 -9.00 -4.06
C ILE A 105 1.23 -9.79 -5.20
N GLN A 106 1.82 -9.81 -6.39
CA GLN A 106 1.25 -10.49 -7.54
C GLN A 106 1.37 -12.00 -7.49
N LEU A 107 2.31 -12.56 -6.72
CA LEU A 107 2.32 -13.99 -6.40
C LEU A 107 1.06 -14.38 -5.63
N ALA A 108 0.66 -13.58 -4.64
CA ALA A 108 -0.54 -13.83 -3.83
C ALA A 108 -1.85 -13.47 -4.57
N LYS A 109 -1.86 -12.41 -5.37
CA LYS A 109 -3.04 -11.90 -6.11
C LYS A 109 -2.69 -11.64 -7.57
N PRO A 110 -2.64 -12.68 -8.41
CA PRO A 110 -2.24 -12.55 -9.81
C PRO A 110 -3.10 -11.55 -10.58
N GLY A 111 -2.42 -10.69 -11.37
CA GLY A 111 -3.07 -9.71 -12.23
C GLY A 111 -3.62 -8.47 -11.52
N CYS A 112 -3.47 -8.33 -10.20
CA CYS A 112 -3.86 -7.11 -9.51
C CYS A 112 -2.93 -5.93 -9.88
N TYR A 113 -3.50 -4.72 -9.87
CA TYR A 113 -2.71 -3.50 -9.91
C TYR A 113 -2.07 -3.27 -8.54
N VAL A 114 -0.81 -2.90 -8.51
CA VAL A 114 -0.09 -2.61 -7.25
C VAL A 114 0.26 -1.14 -7.19
N THR A 115 -0.01 -0.52 -6.04
CA THR A 115 0.33 0.86 -5.78
C THR A 115 0.93 1.04 -4.39
N THR A 116 1.76 2.05 -4.23
CA THR A 116 2.35 2.45 -2.95
C THR A 116 2.32 3.96 -2.82
N PRO A 117 2.48 4.54 -1.63
CA PRO A 117 2.49 5.99 -1.46
C PRO A 117 3.54 6.66 -2.35
N ILE A 118 4.75 6.11 -2.40
CA ILE A 118 5.84 6.72 -3.17
C ILE A 118 5.64 6.59 -4.68
N THR A 119 5.16 5.44 -5.17
CA THR A 119 4.88 5.26 -6.60
C THR A 119 3.75 6.15 -7.07
N SER A 120 2.72 6.35 -6.23
CA SER A 120 1.61 7.27 -6.48
C SER A 120 2.06 8.72 -6.47
N ALA A 121 2.93 9.12 -5.51
CA ALA A 121 3.51 10.46 -5.46
C ALA A 121 4.30 10.77 -6.74
N ILE A 122 5.17 9.86 -7.19
CA ILE A 122 5.93 10.04 -8.44
C ILE A 122 5.01 10.24 -9.64
N LYS A 123 3.95 9.42 -9.76
CA LYS A 123 2.96 9.57 -10.84
C LYS A 123 2.25 10.92 -10.78
N ALA A 124 1.86 11.37 -9.57
CA ALA A 124 1.22 12.67 -9.38
C ALA A 124 2.16 13.81 -9.75
N PHE A 125 3.41 13.80 -9.29
CA PHE A 125 4.41 14.81 -9.61
C PHE A 125 4.66 14.93 -11.11
N ASN A 126 4.78 13.80 -11.79
CA ASN A 126 4.94 13.78 -13.25
C ASN A 126 3.71 14.33 -13.98
N LYS A 127 2.50 13.92 -13.57
CA LYS A 127 1.25 14.40 -14.16
C LYS A 127 1.06 15.92 -13.97
N MET A 128 1.47 16.44 -12.81
CA MET A 128 1.38 17.86 -12.47
C MET A 128 2.60 18.67 -12.95
N ASN A 129 3.56 18.03 -13.61
CA ASN A 129 4.82 18.65 -14.07
C ASN A 129 5.59 19.38 -12.95
N ILE A 130 5.55 18.82 -11.73
CA ILE A 130 6.23 19.38 -10.57
C ILE A 130 7.75 19.21 -10.74
N LYS A 131 8.49 20.31 -10.57
CA LYS A 131 9.95 20.34 -10.70
C LYS A 131 10.67 20.54 -9.35
N LYS A 132 9.96 21.03 -8.33
CA LYS A 132 10.52 21.31 -7.01
C LYS A 132 9.56 20.81 -5.95
N ILE A 133 10.09 20.11 -4.96
CA ILE A 133 9.33 19.65 -3.79
C ILE A 133 10.11 19.94 -2.51
N ALA A 134 9.39 20.17 -1.43
CA ALA A 134 9.91 20.09 -0.07
C ALA A 134 9.39 18.78 0.54
N VAL A 135 10.25 18.04 1.18
CA VAL A 135 9.92 16.73 1.77
C VAL A 135 10.13 16.81 3.27
N PHE A 136 9.04 16.56 4.00
CA PHE A 136 9.06 16.49 5.46
C PHE A 136 8.81 15.04 5.87
N THR A 137 9.64 14.49 6.72
CA THR A 137 9.48 13.13 7.21
C THR A 137 9.86 13.05 8.69
N PRO A 138 9.29 12.11 9.45
CA PRO A 138 9.70 11.83 10.83
C PRO A 138 10.82 10.77 10.90
N TYR A 139 11.50 10.48 9.80
CA TYR A 139 12.46 9.38 9.73
C TYR A 139 13.86 9.79 10.20
N PRO A 140 14.65 8.81 10.68
CA PRO A 140 16.07 9.02 10.93
C PRO A 140 16.84 9.45 9.65
N GLU A 141 17.95 10.13 9.82
CA GLU A 141 18.75 10.68 8.72
C GLU A 141 19.13 9.63 7.67
N SER A 142 19.49 8.41 8.11
CA SER A 142 19.85 7.31 7.20
C SER A 142 18.72 6.91 6.26
N VAL A 143 17.46 6.90 6.76
CA VAL A 143 16.27 6.62 5.95
C VAL A 143 15.95 7.82 5.05
N ASN A 144 16.07 9.04 5.56
CA ASN A 144 15.86 10.27 4.77
C ASN A 144 16.84 10.36 3.60
N LYS A 145 18.10 9.99 3.79
CA LYS A 145 19.08 9.92 2.71
C LYS A 145 18.63 8.98 1.59
N THR A 146 18.18 7.78 1.95
CA THR A 146 17.69 6.79 0.98
C THR A 146 16.46 7.31 0.22
N ILE A 147 15.53 7.99 0.89
CA ILE A 147 14.36 8.60 0.25
C ILE A 147 14.78 9.71 -0.71
N SER A 148 15.72 10.55 -0.30
CA SER A 148 16.25 11.64 -1.12
C SER A 148 16.89 11.11 -2.42
N GLU A 149 17.77 10.14 -2.30
CA GLU A 149 18.41 9.48 -3.45
C GLU A 149 17.39 8.86 -4.41
N TYR A 150 16.38 8.18 -3.86
CA TYR A 150 15.28 7.61 -4.65
C TYR A 150 14.50 8.68 -5.42
N LEU A 151 14.09 9.75 -4.75
CA LEU A 151 13.32 10.83 -5.36
C LEU A 151 14.12 11.55 -6.45
N ILE A 152 15.41 11.85 -6.21
CA ILE A 152 16.29 12.44 -7.21
C ILE A 152 16.37 11.56 -8.46
N LYS A 153 16.54 10.26 -8.29
CA LYS A 153 16.61 9.30 -9.40
C LYS A 153 15.32 9.23 -10.21
N LYS A 154 14.15 9.23 -9.54
CA LYS A 154 12.85 8.97 -10.17
C LYS A 154 12.20 10.20 -10.79
N ILE A 155 12.43 11.39 -10.27
CA ILE A 155 11.73 12.61 -10.70
C ILE A 155 12.52 13.37 -11.77
N SER A 156 13.72 12.95 -12.15
CA SER A 156 14.61 13.67 -13.09
C SER A 156 14.80 15.13 -12.65
N MET A 157 14.81 15.38 -11.36
CA MET A 157 14.85 16.73 -10.79
C MET A 157 16.25 17.31 -10.96
N GLN A 158 16.41 18.19 -11.93
CA GLN A 158 17.57 19.05 -11.94
C GLN A 158 17.48 20.04 -10.77
N ARG A 159 18.16 19.71 -9.67
CA ARG A 159 18.78 20.60 -8.70
C ARG A 159 18.05 21.11 -7.45
N HIS A 160 16.83 20.81 -7.09
CA HIS A 160 16.28 21.39 -5.85
C HIS A 160 15.38 20.42 -5.07
N LEU A 161 15.95 19.37 -4.51
CA LEU A 161 15.31 18.63 -3.42
C LEU A 161 15.73 19.31 -2.11
N VAL A 162 14.77 19.85 -1.36
CA VAL A 162 15.02 20.33 0.00
C VAL A 162 14.47 19.27 0.95
N LEU A 163 15.34 18.52 1.59
CA LEU A 163 14.95 17.63 2.68
C LEU A 163 14.99 18.46 3.96
N LEU A 164 13.81 18.65 4.57
CA LEU A 164 13.70 19.25 5.90
C LEU A 164 13.37 18.13 6.88
N ILE A 165 14.17 18.01 7.92
CA ILE A 165 14.01 17.01 8.99
C ILE A 165 13.15 17.62 10.09
#